data_68e530fbb2d4062ef639f9b18bcedb75
#
_entry.id   68e530fbb2d4062ef639f9b18bcedb75
#
_cell.length_a   1.000
_cell.length_b   1.000
_cell.length_c   1.000
_cell.angle_alpha   90.00
_cell.angle_beta   90.00
_cell.angle_gamma   90.00
#
_symmetry.space_group_name_H-M   'P 1'
#
loop_
_entity.id
_entity.type
_entity.pdbx_description
1 polymer ?
#
loop_
_entity_poly.entity_id
_entity_poly.type
_entity_poly.pdbx_seq_one_letter_code
_entity_poly.pdbx_strand_id
1 'polypeptide(L)'
;VMDMRMRDGNPTRFKGKLILGASDFGINFDTPVSRNGKTTLLASYRRSYLQMLFSVLGLPFLPTYNDYQFKLASKLGASDEFYLIGLGSFDYNRLNTGLKDPDDDQKYILGYLPENRQSSYVFGAGYVHRFRAGQLRVVVSRNAFTNKLYKHERNDKSLPRTIDYNTEQSD
;
A
#
# COMPACT_ATOMS: atom_id res chain seq x y z
N VAL A 1 -21.09 4.40 6.82
CA VAL A 1 -20.14 5.17 5.98
C VAL A 1 -18.98 5.57 6.87
N MET A 2 -17.75 5.29 6.46
CA MET A 2 -16.54 5.64 7.18
C MET A 2 -15.88 6.85 6.48
N ASP A 3 -15.77 7.99 7.18
CA ASP A 3 -15.07 9.19 6.68
C ASP A 3 -13.66 9.21 7.28
N MET A 4 -12.64 9.07 6.43
CA MET A 4 -11.24 9.13 6.83
C MET A 4 -10.60 10.41 6.33
N ARG A 5 -10.01 11.19 7.24
CA ARG A 5 -9.33 12.45 6.90
C ARG A 5 -7.86 12.37 7.28
N MET A 6 -6.98 12.53 6.30
CA MET A 6 -5.56 12.67 6.57
C MET A 6 -5.28 14.09 7.09
N ARG A 7 -4.53 14.18 8.20
CA ARG A 7 -4.03 15.47 8.69
C ARG A 7 -2.93 16.02 7.77
N ASP A 8 -2.66 17.30 7.89
CA ASP A 8 -1.51 17.92 7.23
C ASP A 8 -0.20 17.55 7.95
N GLY A 9 0.91 17.69 7.23
CA GLY A 9 2.24 17.55 7.79
C GLY A 9 2.60 18.70 8.77
N ASN A 10 3.69 18.50 9.51
CA ASN A 10 4.18 19.48 10.46
C ASN A 10 4.74 20.73 9.72
N PRO A 11 4.26 21.94 10.02
CA PRO A 11 4.72 23.15 9.32
C PRO A 11 6.04 23.72 9.85
N THR A 12 6.53 23.26 11.01
CA THR A 12 7.64 23.92 11.71
C THR A 12 8.93 23.13 11.72
N ARG A 13 8.85 21.80 11.77
CA ARG A 13 10.04 20.95 11.92
C ARG A 13 9.86 19.58 11.29
N PHE A 14 10.95 18.99 10.85
CA PHE A 14 11.01 17.60 10.45
C PHE A 14 10.78 16.67 11.65
N LYS A 15 9.92 15.66 11.46
CA LYS A 15 9.75 14.55 12.35
C LYS A 15 9.81 13.27 11.54
N GLY A 16 10.75 12.40 11.90
CA GLY A 16 10.85 11.03 11.38
C GLY A 16 10.47 10.03 12.46
N LYS A 17 9.84 8.93 12.07
CA LYS A 17 9.55 7.81 12.98
C LYS A 17 9.85 6.51 12.25
N LEU A 18 10.68 5.66 12.87
CA LEU A 18 10.87 4.27 12.49
C LEU A 18 10.03 3.40 13.41
N ILE A 19 9.38 2.42 12.84
CA ILE A 19 8.56 1.43 13.55
C ILE A 19 9.12 0.06 13.19
N LEU A 20 9.46 -0.73 14.19
CA LEU A 20 9.83 -2.13 14.04
C LEU A 20 8.80 -2.95 14.80
N GLY A 21 7.97 -3.68 14.06
CA GLY A 21 6.99 -4.61 14.59
C GLY A 21 7.52 -6.05 14.59
N ALA A 22 6.72 -6.99 15.07
CA ALA A 22 7.06 -8.42 15.02
C ALA A 22 7.02 -8.99 13.60
N SER A 23 6.30 -8.36 12.70
CA SER A 23 6.06 -8.85 11.32
C SER A 23 6.35 -7.82 10.23
N ASP A 24 6.59 -6.57 10.60
CA ASP A 24 6.78 -5.48 9.65
C ASP A 24 7.73 -4.39 10.16
N PHE A 25 8.21 -3.58 9.23
CA PHE A 25 8.82 -2.31 9.55
C PHE A 25 8.11 -1.17 8.84
N GLY A 26 8.12 0.00 9.45
CA GLY A 26 7.53 1.21 8.91
C GLY A 26 8.43 2.42 9.05
N ILE A 27 8.30 3.34 8.12
CA ILE A 27 8.95 4.64 8.16
C ILE A 27 7.91 5.73 7.91
N ASN A 28 7.94 6.76 8.76
CA ASN A 28 7.04 7.90 8.63
C ASN A 28 7.84 9.20 8.57
N PHE A 29 7.40 10.10 7.71
CA PHE A 29 7.91 11.45 7.58
C PHE A 29 6.79 12.46 7.78
N ASP A 30 7.07 13.49 8.56
CA ASP A 30 6.15 14.55 8.91
C ASP A 30 6.95 15.87 8.93
N THR A 31 6.88 16.65 7.84
CA THR A 31 7.85 17.69 7.58
C THR A 31 7.29 18.88 6.81
N PRO A 32 7.81 20.12 7.06
CA PRO A 32 7.65 21.20 6.12
C PRO A 32 8.48 20.90 4.85
N VAL A 33 7.91 21.19 3.68
CA VAL A 33 8.57 21.15 2.38
C VAL A 33 9.07 22.54 1.99
N SER A 34 8.31 23.58 2.35
CA SER A 34 8.69 24.96 2.14
C SER A 34 9.30 25.60 3.40
N ARG A 35 10.27 26.52 3.24
CA ARG A 35 10.90 27.22 4.35
C ARG A 35 9.94 28.03 5.23
N ASN A 36 8.84 28.50 4.65
CA ASN A 36 7.81 29.26 5.36
C ASN A 36 6.72 28.38 6.00
N GLY A 37 6.85 27.05 5.93
CA GLY A 37 5.89 26.10 6.51
C GLY A 37 4.54 26.03 5.80
N LYS A 38 4.35 26.76 4.69
CA LYS A 38 3.08 26.75 3.95
C LYS A 38 2.81 25.45 3.22
N THR A 39 3.88 24.76 2.82
CA THR A 39 3.78 23.44 2.17
C THR A 39 4.34 22.40 3.11
N THR A 40 3.56 21.35 3.38
CA THR A 40 3.90 20.28 4.31
C THR A 40 3.69 18.92 3.67
N LEU A 41 4.48 17.94 4.09
CA LEU A 41 4.39 16.56 3.67
C LEU A 41 4.19 15.67 4.90
N LEU A 42 3.18 14.83 4.84
CA LEU A 42 3.01 13.68 5.69
C LEU A 42 3.11 12.44 4.79
N ALA A 43 4.04 11.54 5.08
CA ALA A 43 4.21 10.32 4.29
C ALA A 43 4.53 9.15 5.20
N SER A 44 4.08 7.97 4.83
CA SER A 44 4.47 6.73 5.48
C SER A 44 4.61 5.60 4.46
N TYR A 45 5.51 4.69 4.75
CA TYR A 45 5.68 3.44 4.05
C TYR A 45 5.85 2.32 5.07
N ARG A 46 5.20 1.18 4.81
CA ARG A 46 5.31 -0.01 5.62
C ARG A 46 5.54 -1.23 4.73
N ARG A 47 6.41 -2.12 5.19
CA ARG A 47 6.68 -3.39 4.54
C ARG A 47 6.69 -4.53 5.55
N SER A 48 5.98 -5.61 5.25
CA SER A 48 6.05 -6.83 6.04
C SER A 48 7.29 -7.65 5.67
N TYR A 49 7.82 -8.37 6.64
CA TYR A 49 8.82 -9.42 6.44
C TYR A 49 8.31 -10.80 6.85
N LEU A 50 6.99 -10.99 6.84
CA LEU A 50 6.33 -12.26 7.12
C LEU A 50 6.86 -13.39 6.25
N GLN A 51 7.23 -13.11 4.99
CA GLN A 51 7.84 -14.10 4.10
C GLN A 51 9.12 -14.72 4.69
N MET A 52 9.95 -13.92 5.39
CA MET A 52 11.17 -14.44 6.05
C MET A 52 10.80 -15.30 7.25
N LEU A 53 9.90 -14.82 8.08
CA LEU A 53 9.41 -15.54 9.25
C LEU A 53 8.76 -16.87 8.86
N PHE A 54 7.89 -16.86 7.86
CA PHE A 54 7.18 -18.04 7.36
C PHE A 54 8.13 -19.04 6.70
N SER A 55 9.17 -18.55 6.01
CA SER A 55 10.22 -19.41 5.48
C SER A 55 11.01 -20.12 6.59
N VAL A 56 11.37 -19.43 7.67
CA VAL A 56 12.07 -20.00 8.82
C VAL A 56 11.20 -21.01 9.58
N LEU A 57 9.90 -20.73 9.68
CA LEU A 57 8.92 -21.62 10.31
C LEU A 57 8.53 -22.83 9.41
N GLY A 58 9.07 -22.92 8.19
CA GLY A 58 8.74 -23.99 7.27
C GLY A 58 7.31 -23.95 6.74
N LEU A 59 6.70 -22.78 6.67
CA LEU A 59 5.33 -22.65 6.14
C LEU A 59 5.34 -22.72 4.61
N PRO A 60 4.30 -23.31 3.99
CA PRO A 60 4.24 -23.55 2.55
C PRO A 60 3.90 -22.31 1.72
N PHE A 61 3.63 -21.17 2.33
CA PHE A 61 3.33 -19.90 1.66
C PHE A 61 4.07 -18.73 2.29
N LEU A 62 4.37 -17.71 1.47
CA LEU A 62 5.24 -16.59 1.79
C LEU A 62 4.54 -15.26 1.49
N PRO A 63 3.70 -14.75 2.41
CA PRO A 63 3.01 -13.49 2.23
C PRO A 63 3.95 -12.30 2.39
N THR A 64 3.74 -11.28 1.59
CA THR A 64 4.43 -10.00 1.70
C THR A 64 3.41 -8.88 1.48
N TYR A 65 3.36 -7.95 2.41
CA TYR A 65 2.50 -6.77 2.34
C TYR A 65 3.36 -5.51 2.30
N ASN A 66 3.01 -4.60 1.41
CA ASN A 66 3.63 -3.28 1.34
C ASN A 66 2.51 -2.26 1.21
N ASP A 67 2.56 -1.22 2.01
CA ASP A 67 1.62 -0.12 1.89
C ASP A 67 2.32 1.23 2.02
N TYR A 68 1.75 2.23 1.37
CA TYR A 68 2.20 3.60 1.43
C TYR A 68 1.03 4.55 1.50
N GLN A 69 1.26 5.67 2.12
CA GLN A 69 0.34 6.80 2.09
C GLN A 69 1.11 8.11 2.19
N PHE A 70 0.58 9.15 1.55
CA PHE A 70 1.11 10.49 1.70
C PHE A 70 0.02 11.54 1.54
N LYS A 71 0.27 12.70 2.15
CA LYS A 71 -0.46 13.94 1.90
C LYS A 71 0.55 15.07 1.78
N LEU A 72 0.53 15.74 0.63
CA LEU A 72 1.18 17.02 0.42
C LEU A 72 0.11 18.11 0.50
N ALA A 73 0.22 19.02 1.44
CA ALA A 73 -0.72 20.13 1.60
C ALA A 73 0.02 21.47 1.46
N SER A 74 -0.55 22.38 0.69
CA SER A 74 0.04 23.70 0.43
C SER A 74 -1.01 24.80 0.61
N LYS A 75 -0.71 25.76 1.50
CA LYS A 75 -1.48 26.99 1.66
C LYS A 75 -0.97 28.00 0.64
N LEU A 76 -1.77 28.24 -0.43
CA LEU A 76 -1.41 29.15 -1.50
C LEU A 76 -1.64 30.62 -1.12
N GLY A 77 -2.51 30.85 -0.14
CA GLY A 77 -2.85 32.18 0.39
C GLY A 77 -3.55 32.10 1.72
N ALA A 78 -4.27 33.15 2.10
CA ALA A 78 -5.07 33.18 3.32
C ALA A 78 -6.34 32.34 3.17
N SER A 79 -6.88 32.24 1.95
CA SER A 79 -8.16 31.57 1.65
C SER A 79 -8.00 30.29 0.85
N ASP A 80 -6.83 30.05 0.27
CA ASP A 80 -6.59 29.02 -0.73
C ASP A 80 -5.68 27.91 -0.21
N GLU A 81 -6.12 26.69 -0.42
CA GLU A 81 -5.39 25.49 -0.05
C GLU A 81 -5.46 24.47 -1.19
N PHE A 82 -4.31 23.91 -1.52
CA PHE A 82 -4.18 22.80 -2.45
C PHE A 82 -3.58 21.59 -1.73
N TYR A 83 -4.07 20.40 -2.04
CA TYR A 83 -3.48 19.18 -1.50
C TYR A 83 -3.46 18.05 -2.53
N LEU A 84 -2.45 17.19 -2.38
CA LEU A 84 -2.34 15.90 -3.05
C LEU A 84 -2.39 14.81 -1.98
N ILE A 85 -3.12 13.75 -2.26
CA ILE A 85 -3.15 12.54 -1.43
C ILE A 85 -2.82 11.34 -2.29
N GLY A 86 -2.16 10.37 -1.70
CA GLY A 86 -1.95 9.07 -2.30
C GLY A 86 -1.91 8.00 -1.22
N LEU A 87 -2.52 6.88 -1.51
CA LEU A 87 -2.46 5.68 -0.68
C LEU A 87 -2.52 4.46 -1.59
N GLY A 88 -1.84 3.39 -1.19
CA GLY A 88 -1.86 2.16 -1.96
C GLY A 88 -1.17 1.02 -1.26
N SER A 89 -1.39 -0.17 -1.79
CA SER A 89 -0.76 -1.40 -1.32
C SER A 89 -0.28 -2.27 -2.49
N PHE A 90 0.73 -3.09 -2.21
CA PHE A 90 1.22 -4.14 -3.09
C PHE A 90 1.42 -5.40 -2.26
N ASP A 91 0.56 -6.37 -2.50
CA ASP A 91 0.51 -7.59 -1.73
C ASP A 91 0.86 -8.78 -2.61
N TYR A 92 1.69 -9.67 -2.09
CA TYR A 92 2.12 -10.88 -2.77
C TYR A 92 1.93 -12.07 -1.84
N ASN A 93 1.36 -13.13 -2.37
CA ASN A 93 1.38 -14.42 -1.72
C ASN A 93 2.03 -15.43 -2.67
N ARG A 94 3.24 -15.87 -2.33
CA ARG A 94 4.01 -16.85 -3.10
C ARG A 94 4.05 -18.18 -2.37
N LEU A 95 4.23 -19.25 -3.12
CA LEU A 95 4.47 -20.55 -2.55
C LEU A 95 5.95 -20.70 -2.16
N ASN A 96 6.19 -21.40 -1.05
CA ASN A 96 7.52 -21.73 -0.57
C ASN A 96 8.02 -23.03 -1.24
N THR A 97 8.32 -22.93 -2.55
CA THR A 97 8.80 -24.08 -3.32
C THR A 97 10.19 -24.58 -2.92
N GLY A 98 10.89 -23.86 -2.06
CA GLY A 98 12.20 -24.25 -1.52
C GLY A 98 12.13 -25.00 -0.18
N LEU A 99 10.93 -25.38 0.27
CA LEU A 99 10.74 -26.11 1.51
C LEU A 99 11.40 -27.49 1.43
N LYS A 100 12.26 -27.79 2.42
CA LYS A 100 12.94 -29.10 2.52
C LYS A 100 12.02 -30.07 3.23
N ASP A 101 11.88 -31.27 2.67
CA ASP A 101 11.12 -32.39 3.23
C ASP A 101 9.70 -32.00 3.69
N PRO A 102 8.87 -31.43 2.80
CA PRO A 102 7.51 -31.03 3.17
C PRO A 102 6.68 -32.27 3.57
N ASP A 103 5.89 -32.13 4.63
CA ASP A 103 4.90 -33.14 5.03
C ASP A 103 3.73 -33.21 4.01
N ASP A 104 2.80 -34.12 4.22
CA ASP A 104 1.72 -34.35 3.24
C ASP A 104 0.74 -33.18 3.17
N ASP A 105 0.49 -32.47 4.26
CA ASP A 105 -0.33 -31.26 4.28
C ASP A 105 0.36 -30.10 3.55
N GLN A 106 1.63 -29.93 3.77
CA GLN A 106 2.44 -28.93 3.07
C GLN A 106 2.53 -29.22 1.57
N LYS A 107 2.72 -30.48 1.17
CA LYS A 107 2.69 -30.89 -0.25
C LYS A 107 1.33 -30.61 -0.89
N TYR A 108 0.25 -30.91 -0.16
CA TYR A 108 -1.10 -30.59 -0.62
C TYR A 108 -1.27 -29.08 -0.84
N ILE A 109 -0.88 -28.24 0.13
CA ILE A 109 -0.96 -26.80 0.04
C ILE A 109 -0.12 -26.27 -1.14
N LEU A 110 1.13 -26.73 -1.27
CA LEU A 110 2.04 -26.35 -2.35
C LEU A 110 1.48 -26.71 -3.73
N GLY A 111 0.78 -27.84 -3.86
CA GLY A 111 0.17 -28.27 -5.13
C GLY A 111 -1.20 -27.64 -5.41
N TYR A 112 -1.91 -27.15 -4.37
CA TYR A 112 -3.29 -26.71 -4.50
C TYR A 112 -3.46 -25.20 -4.55
N LEU A 113 -2.73 -24.43 -3.71
CA LEU A 113 -2.90 -22.98 -3.62
C LEU A 113 -2.37 -22.25 -4.85
N PRO A 114 -3.09 -21.27 -5.39
CA PRO A 114 -2.56 -20.36 -6.40
C PRO A 114 -1.62 -19.31 -5.79
N GLU A 115 -0.72 -18.78 -6.60
CA GLU A 115 -0.01 -17.55 -6.27
C GLU A 115 -0.91 -16.34 -6.55
N ASN A 116 -0.87 -15.35 -5.65
CA ASN A 116 -1.67 -14.14 -5.75
C ASN A 116 -0.78 -12.88 -5.73
N ARG A 117 -1.13 -11.93 -6.60
CA ARG A 117 -0.57 -10.56 -6.61
C ARG A 117 -1.72 -9.58 -6.64
N GLN A 118 -1.76 -8.73 -5.64
CA GLN A 118 -2.76 -7.68 -5.54
C GLN A 118 -2.08 -6.32 -5.44
N SER A 119 -2.58 -5.35 -6.16
CA SER A 119 -2.19 -3.95 -6.01
C SER A 119 -3.41 -3.06 -6.00
N SER A 120 -3.39 -2.07 -5.14
CA SER A 120 -4.40 -1.04 -5.10
C SER A 120 -3.76 0.32 -4.90
N TYR A 121 -4.31 1.35 -5.52
CA TYR A 121 -3.92 2.72 -5.24
C TYR A 121 -5.09 3.68 -5.41
N VAL A 122 -5.01 4.76 -4.65
CA VAL A 122 -5.85 5.94 -4.81
C VAL A 122 -4.94 7.16 -4.84
N PHE A 123 -5.08 7.97 -5.87
CA PHE A 123 -4.46 9.29 -5.97
C PHE A 123 -5.56 10.34 -6.09
N GLY A 124 -5.42 11.43 -5.34
CA GLY A 124 -6.37 12.53 -5.37
C GLY A 124 -5.68 13.87 -5.25
N ALA A 125 -6.28 14.86 -5.93
CA ALA A 125 -5.93 16.26 -5.80
C ALA A 125 -7.18 17.04 -5.34
N GLY A 126 -6.99 17.97 -4.42
CA GLY A 126 -8.07 18.80 -3.94
C GLY A 126 -7.65 20.26 -3.82
N TYR A 127 -8.57 21.12 -4.15
CA TYR A 127 -8.45 22.57 -3.99
C TYR A 127 -9.59 23.08 -3.14
N VAL A 128 -9.29 23.93 -2.18
CA VAL A 128 -10.27 24.56 -1.29
C VAL A 128 -10.06 26.06 -1.32
N HIS A 129 -11.12 26.77 -1.67
CA HIS A 129 -11.20 28.22 -1.54
C HIS A 129 -12.21 28.59 -0.46
N ARG A 130 -11.78 29.39 0.52
CA ARG A 130 -12.63 29.87 1.61
C ARG A 130 -12.97 31.33 1.40
N PHE A 131 -14.24 31.62 1.35
CA PHE A 131 -14.78 32.99 1.31
C PHE A 131 -15.58 33.29 2.58
N ARG A 132 -15.96 34.54 2.78
CA ARG A 132 -16.59 35.01 4.02
C ARG A 132 -17.81 34.18 4.47
N ALA A 133 -18.61 33.70 3.53
CA ALA A 133 -19.88 33.01 3.81
C ALA A 133 -19.84 31.50 3.58
N GLY A 134 -18.68 30.92 3.20
CA GLY A 134 -18.60 29.48 2.89
C GLY A 134 -17.28 29.05 2.29
N GLN A 135 -17.29 27.88 1.68
CA GLN A 135 -16.12 27.35 0.97
C GLN A 135 -16.53 26.63 -0.30
N LEU A 136 -15.69 26.75 -1.32
CA LEU A 136 -15.71 25.87 -2.49
C LEU A 136 -14.63 24.80 -2.31
N ARG A 137 -14.99 23.56 -2.55
CA ARG A 137 -14.05 22.44 -2.59
C ARG A 137 -14.20 21.70 -3.91
N VAL A 138 -13.08 21.56 -4.61
CA VAL A 138 -12.99 20.76 -5.84
C VAL A 138 -12.04 19.61 -5.56
N VAL A 139 -12.45 18.39 -5.88
CA VAL A 139 -11.64 17.19 -5.68
C VAL A 139 -11.70 16.36 -6.95
N VAL A 140 -10.53 15.92 -7.41
CA VAL A 140 -10.38 14.93 -8.48
C VAL A 140 -9.58 13.77 -7.91
N SER A 141 -10.05 12.57 -8.14
CA SER A 141 -9.35 11.36 -7.69
C SER A 141 -9.40 10.27 -8.76
N ARG A 142 -8.41 9.41 -8.72
CA ARG A 142 -8.37 8.17 -9.47
C ARG A 142 -8.05 7.03 -8.51
N ASN A 143 -8.79 5.95 -8.62
CA ASN A 143 -8.47 4.70 -7.96
C ASN A 143 -8.17 3.62 -9.01
N ALA A 144 -7.38 2.63 -8.63
CA ALA A 144 -7.24 1.41 -9.40
C ALA A 144 -6.96 0.24 -8.46
N PHE A 145 -7.48 -0.89 -8.85
CA PHE A 145 -7.30 -2.17 -8.18
C PHE A 145 -6.96 -3.22 -9.23
N THR A 146 -5.91 -3.99 -8.97
CA THR A 146 -5.52 -5.12 -9.82
C THR A 146 -5.33 -6.34 -8.93
N ASN A 147 -5.97 -7.44 -9.29
CA ASN A 147 -5.78 -8.72 -8.65
C ASN A 147 -5.44 -9.77 -9.69
N LYS A 148 -4.25 -10.40 -9.54
CA LYS A 148 -3.76 -11.46 -10.41
C LYS A 148 -3.61 -12.74 -9.63
N LEU A 149 -4.33 -13.76 -10.04
CA LEU A 149 -4.30 -15.07 -9.45
C LEU A 149 -3.84 -16.05 -10.53
N TYR A 150 -2.76 -16.78 -10.30
CA TYR A 150 -2.28 -17.74 -11.26
C TYR A 150 -1.81 -19.03 -10.59
N LYS A 151 -2.00 -20.12 -11.30
CA LYS A 151 -1.59 -21.45 -10.86
C LYS A 151 -1.20 -22.28 -12.08
N HIS A 152 -0.07 -22.95 -11.99
CA HIS A 152 0.29 -24.03 -12.90
C HIS A 152 -0.25 -25.36 -12.42
N GLU A 153 -0.38 -26.34 -13.30
CA GLU A 153 -0.72 -27.69 -12.90
C GLU A 153 0.28 -28.19 -11.85
N ARG A 154 -0.24 -28.64 -10.68
CA ARG A 154 0.55 -29.01 -9.50
C ARG A 154 1.55 -27.93 -9.03
N ASN A 155 1.34 -26.69 -9.44
CA ASN A 155 2.26 -25.56 -9.25
C ASN A 155 3.67 -25.78 -9.84
N ASP A 156 3.80 -26.66 -10.81
CA ASP A 156 5.00 -26.84 -11.60
C ASP A 156 5.01 -25.84 -12.76
N LYS A 157 5.98 -24.93 -12.76
CA LYS A 157 6.10 -23.85 -13.76
C LYS A 157 6.42 -24.35 -15.16
N SER A 158 6.85 -25.62 -15.32
CA SER A 158 7.07 -26.27 -16.61
C SER A 158 5.76 -26.74 -17.27
N LEU A 159 4.68 -26.85 -16.48
CA LEU A 159 3.37 -27.31 -16.92
C LEU A 159 2.46 -26.12 -17.28
N PRO A 160 1.38 -26.36 -18.06
CA PRO A 160 0.43 -25.32 -18.43
C PRO A 160 -0.20 -24.63 -17.19
N ARG A 161 -0.60 -23.37 -17.37
CA ARG A 161 -1.41 -22.69 -16.38
C ARG A 161 -2.82 -23.26 -16.36
N THR A 162 -3.29 -23.65 -15.18
CA THR A 162 -4.66 -24.11 -14.93
C THR A 162 -5.57 -22.99 -14.41
N ILE A 163 -4.98 -21.97 -13.78
CA ILE A 163 -5.66 -20.75 -13.36
C ILE A 163 -4.84 -19.56 -13.87
N ASP A 164 -5.49 -18.66 -14.58
CA ASP A 164 -4.94 -17.36 -14.99
C ASP A 164 -6.07 -16.34 -14.93
N TYR A 165 -6.23 -15.73 -13.77
CA TYR A 165 -7.29 -14.77 -13.50
C TYR A 165 -6.67 -13.39 -13.26
N ASN A 166 -7.13 -12.41 -14.03
CA ASN A 166 -6.72 -11.01 -13.89
C ASN A 166 -7.97 -10.14 -13.80
N THR A 167 -8.11 -9.41 -12.71
CA THR A 167 -9.14 -8.40 -12.53
C THR A 167 -8.50 -7.04 -12.43
N GLU A 168 -8.94 -6.11 -13.25
CA GLU A 168 -8.54 -4.71 -13.21
C GLU A 168 -9.79 -3.85 -13.11
N GLN A 169 -9.80 -2.96 -12.11
CA GLN A 169 -10.85 -1.96 -11.91
C GLN A 169 -10.19 -0.59 -11.77
N SER A 170 -10.72 0.40 -12.43
CA SER A 170 -10.26 1.79 -12.31
C SER A 170 -11.44 2.75 -12.49
N ASP A 171 -11.49 3.78 -11.64
CA ASP A 171 -12.42 4.89 -11.69
C ASP A 171 -11.66 6.22 -11.63
#